data_ae4b422037b4911d92a32c5df0bfc6e3
#
_entry.id   ae4b422037b4911d92a32c5df0bfc6e3
#
_cell.length_a   1.000
_cell.length_b   1.000
_cell.length_c   1.000
_cell.angle_alpha   90.00
_cell.angle_beta   90.00
_cell.angle_gamma   90.00
#
_symmetry.space_group_name_H-M   'P 1'
#
loop_
_entity.id
_entity.type
_entity.pdbx_description
1 polymer ?
#
loop_
_entity_poly.entity_id
_entity_poly.type
_entity_poly.pdbx_seq_one_letter_code
_entity_poly.pdbx_strand_id
1 'polypeptide(L)'
;MRNVEGERRANLLRWGLIPSWAKDASIGNRLIKARSETVAEKPAFRAAFKTRRCIVPADGFFEWQQQPSGKQPFYIHRKDDALLAKAGLCEHWMLPPAAKCAKSRRTADGTLSHLPRDDTEA
;
A
#
# COMPACT_ATOMS: atom_id res chain seq x y z
N MET A 1 -3.74 2.54 8.80
CA MET A 1 -4.59 2.23 9.98
C MET A 1 -5.82 1.48 9.52
N ARG A 2 -6.15 0.38 10.14
CA ARG A 2 -7.34 -0.45 9.84
C ARG A 2 -8.10 -0.76 11.13
N ASN A 3 -9.38 -1.09 10.97
CA ASN A 3 -10.19 -1.57 12.10
C ASN A 3 -10.12 -3.12 12.12
N VAL A 4 -9.77 -3.68 13.25
CA VAL A 4 -9.75 -5.13 13.48
C VAL A 4 -10.49 -5.37 14.80
N GLU A 5 -11.59 -6.11 14.75
CA GLU A 5 -12.41 -6.43 15.92
C GLU A 5 -12.85 -5.18 16.74
N GLY A 6 -13.15 -4.08 16.05
CA GLY A 6 -13.54 -2.81 16.68
C GLY A 6 -12.38 -1.92 17.12
N GLU A 7 -11.14 -2.39 17.10
CA GLU A 7 -9.96 -1.60 17.44
C GLU A 7 -9.27 -1.01 16.22
N ARG A 8 -8.81 0.23 16.34
CA ARG A 8 -7.99 0.87 15.32
C ARG A 8 -6.52 0.49 15.53
N ARG A 9 -5.94 -0.20 14.55
CA ARG A 9 -4.53 -0.61 14.62
C ARG A 9 -3.72 0.04 13.49
N ALA A 10 -2.55 0.57 13.85
CA ALA A 10 -1.53 0.99 12.90
C ALA A 10 -0.57 -0.17 12.64
N ASN A 11 -0.36 -0.51 11.36
CA ASN A 11 0.54 -1.56 10.94
C ASN A 11 1.42 -1.05 9.81
N LEU A 12 2.67 -1.47 9.79
CA LEU A 12 3.55 -1.28 8.65
C LEU A 12 3.23 -2.34 7.60
N LEU A 13 2.96 -1.91 6.38
CA LEU A 13 2.61 -2.78 5.26
C LEU A 13 3.47 -2.46 4.05
N ARG A 14 3.72 -3.46 3.22
CA ARG A 14 4.35 -3.24 1.92
C ARG A 14 3.41 -2.41 1.04
N TRP A 15 3.95 -1.42 0.33
CA TRP A 15 3.22 -0.68 -0.69
C TRP A 15 3.04 -1.52 -1.96
N GLY A 16 1.82 -1.50 -2.51
CA GLY A 16 1.42 -2.33 -3.64
C GLY A 16 0.60 -3.54 -3.23
N LEU A 17 -0.67 -3.55 -3.62
CA LEU A 17 -1.62 -4.60 -3.25
C LEU A 17 -1.29 -5.89 -4.00
N ILE A 18 -1.15 -6.99 -3.26
CA ILE A 18 -1.01 -8.33 -3.82
C ILE A 18 -2.32 -9.05 -3.57
N PRO A 19 -3.14 -9.32 -4.61
CA PRO A 19 -4.40 -10.03 -4.42
C PRO A 19 -4.16 -11.42 -3.83
N SER A 20 -5.10 -11.89 -3.00
CA SER A 20 -4.98 -13.21 -2.32
C SER A 20 -4.81 -14.39 -3.29
N TRP A 21 -5.33 -14.28 -4.50
CA TRP A 21 -5.22 -15.28 -5.56
C TRP A 21 -3.92 -15.19 -6.37
N ALA A 22 -3.08 -14.17 -6.17
CA ALA A 22 -1.87 -13.99 -6.95
C ALA A 22 -0.84 -15.09 -6.66
N LYS A 23 -0.26 -15.65 -7.71
CA LYS A 23 0.79 -16.67 -7.63
C LYS A 23 2.16 -16.10 -7.28
N ASP A 24 2.36 -14.81 -7.55
CA ASP A 24 3.62 -14.10 -7.39
C ASP A 24 3.43 -12.70 -6.81
N ALA A 25 4.38 -12.26 -5.99
CA ALA A 25 4.33 -10.95 -5.33
C ALA A 25 4.61 -9.77 -6.27
N SER A 26 5.20 -10.01 -7.42
CA SER A 26 5.61 -8.96 -8.38
C SER A 26 4.43 -8.16 -8.92
N ILE A 27 3.23 -8.74 -8.93
CA ILE A 27 2.00 -8.04 -9.32
C ILE A 27 1.77 -6.79 -8.48
N GLY A 28 2.19 -6.77 -7.22
CA GLY A 28 2.07 -5.64 -6.31
C GLY A 28 2.77 -4.38 -6.84
N ASN A 29 3.85 -4.54 -7.59
CA ASN A 29 4.57 -3.41 -8.18
C ASN A 29 3.74 -2.61 -9.20
N ARG A 30 2.70 -3.23 -9.78
CA ARG A 30 1.76 -2.60 -10.71
C ARG A 30 0.47 -2.16 -10.05
N LEU A 31 0.14 -2.68 -8.87
CA LEU A 31 -1.10 -2.41 -8.13
C LEU A 31 -0.87 -1.42 -6.98
N ILE A 32 -0.14 -0.35 -7.26
CA ILE A 32 0.21 0.70 -6.30
C ILE A 32 -0.86 1.78 -6.14
N LYS A 33 -1.75 1.91 -7.11
CA LYS A 33 -2.86 2.87 -7.13
C LYS A 33 -4.13 2.19 -7.67
N ALA A 34 -5.28 2.53 -7.10
CA ALA A 34 -6.59 2.16 -7.59
C ALA A 34 -7.36 3.43 -7.98
N ARG A 35 -8.11 3.39 -9.07
CA ARG A 35 -9.01 4.48 -9.46
C ARG A 35 -10.35 4.28 -8.75
N SER A 36 -10.89 5.33 -8.17
CA SER A 36 -12.17 5.32 -7.44
C SER A 36 -13.33 4.79 -8.31
N GLU A 37 -13.32 5.16 -9.59
CA GLU A 37 -14.38 4.83 -10.55
C GLU A 37 -14.48 3.32 -10.85
N THR A 38 -13.38 2.60 -10.74
CA THR A 38 -13.31 1.19 -11.14
C THR A 38 -12.87 0.23 -10.03
N VAL A 39 -12.58 0.75 -8.83
CA VAL A 39 -12.06 -0.06 -7.72
C VAL A 39 -13.01 -1.17 -7.28
N ALA A 40 -14.32 -0.92 -7.34
CA ALA A 40 -15.34 -1.89 -6.96
C ALA A 40 -15.48 -3.06 -7.95
N GLU A 41 -15.08 -2.85 -9.21
CA GLU A 41 -15.29 -3.80 -10.31
C GLU A 41 -14.03 -4.63 -10.60
N LYS A 42 -12.86 -3.98 -10.53
CA LYS A 42 -11.58 -4.66 -10.87
C LYS A 42 -11.30 -5.86 -9.98
N PRO A 43 -11.04 -7.04 -10.55
CA PRO A 43 -10.79 -8.27 -9.79
C PRO A 43 -9.67 -8.14 -8.75
N ALA A 44 -8.65 -7.34 -9.04
CA ALA A 44 -7.53 -7.13 -8.14
C ALA A 44 -7.91 -6.38 -6.86
N PHE A 45 -8.92 -5.51 -6.89
CA PHE A 45 -9.27 -4.60 -5.81
C PHE A 45 -10.63 -4.88 -5.16
N ARG A 46 -11.59 -5.44 -5.90
CA ARG A 46 -12.99 -5.56 -5.45
C ARG A 46 -13.16 -6.27 -4.09
N ALA A 47 -12.36 -7.31 -3.82
CA ALA A 47 -12.43 -8.05 -2.56
C ALA A 47 -11.93 -7.19 -1.40
N ALA A 48 -10.79 -6.53 -1.56
CA ALA A 48 -10.23 -5.62 -0.58
C ALA A 48 -11.13 -4.39 -0.37
N PHE A 49 -11.75 -3.87 -1.44
CA PHE A 49 -12.68 -2.76 -1.37
C PHE A 49 -13.93 -3.07 -0.53
N LYS A 50 -14.42 -4.30 -0.58
CA LYS A 50 -15.59 -4.71 0.23
C LYS A 50 -15.27 -4.79 1.73
N THR A 51 -14.13 -5.35 2.10
CA THR A 51 -13.88 -5.78 3.49
C THR A 51 -12.58 -5.29 4.12
N ARG A 52 -11.63 -4.78 3.33
CA ARG A 52 -10.27 -4.44 3.81
C ARG A 52 -9.87 -3.02 3.41
N ARG A 53 -10.74 -2.08 3.71
CA ARG A 53 -10.46 -0.65 3.58
C ARG A 53 -9.61 -0.19 4.75
N CYS A 54 -8.70 0.72 4.52
CA CYS A 54 -7.84 1.29 5.54
C CYS A 54 -7.62 2.79 5.31
N ILE A 55 -7.04 3.45 6.29
CA ILE A 55 -6.54 4.82 6.18
C ILE A 55 -5.02 4.75 6.14
N VAL A 56 -4.44 5.45 5.19
CA VAL A 56 -3.00 5.68 5.09
C VAL A 56 -2.73 7.12 5.53
N PRO A 57 -2.18 7.33 6.74
CA PRO A 57 -1.75 8.68 7.16
C PRO A 57 -0.52 9.09 6.36
N ALA A 58 -0.44 10.35 6.00
CA ALA A 58 0.69 10.95 5.31
C ALA A 58 0.82 12.43 5.65
N ASP A 59 2.04 12.94 5.74
CA ASP A 59 2.29 14.37 5.92
C ASP A 59 1.89 15.16 4.67
N GLY A 60 2.10 14.56 3.50
CA GLY A 60 1.75 15.13 2.22
C GLY A 60 2.04 14.14 1.09
N PHE A 61 1.97 14.61 -0.12
CA PHE A 61 2.32 13.84 -1.31
C PHE A 61 2.77 14.74 -2.44
N PHE A 62 3.51 14.19 -3.39
CA PHE A 62 3.94 14.92 -4.57
C PHE A 62 2.98 14.68 -5.74
N GLU A 63 2.62 15.77 -6.42
CA GLU A 63 1.96 15.76 -7.73
C GLU A 63 2.85 16.45 -8.76
N TRP A 64 2.73 16.01 -10.00
CA TRP A 64 3.56 16.49 -11.10
C TRP A 64 2.71 17.24 -12.12
N GLN A 65 2.93 18.54 -12.21
CA GLN A 65 2.27 19.36 -13.23
C GLN A 65 3.09 19.33 -14.51
N GLN A 66 2.43 19.04 -15.63
CA GLN A 66 3.05 19.13 -16.94
C GLN A 66 3.18 20.60 -17.33
N GLN A 67 4.39 21.02 -17.68
CA GLN A 67 4.71 22.36 -18.18
C GLN A 67 5.45 22.25 -19.53
N PRO A 68 5.52 23.32 -20.33
CA PRO A 68 6.26 23.31 -21.60
C PRO A 68 7.74 22.96 -21.42
N SER A 69 8.34 23.33 -20.29
CA SER A 69 9.73 23.05 -19.92
C SER A 69 9.97 21.69 -19.28
N GLY A 70 8.92 20.86 -19.08
CA GLY A 70 9.01 19.56 -18.40
C GLY A 70 7.98 19.37 -17.31
N LYS A 71 8.26 18.45 -16.37
CA LYS A 71 7.38 18.19 -15.24
C LYS A 71 7.86 18.91 -13.99
N GLN A 72 7.00 19.73 -13.40
CA GLN A 72 7.25 20.42 -12.14
C GLN A 72 6.59 19.65 -10.99
N PRO A 73 7.34 19.22 -9.96
CA PRO A 73 6.78 18.61 -8.77
C PRO A 73 6.18 19.68 -7.84
N PHE A 74 5.05 19.34 -7.24
CA PHE A 74 4.41 20.12 -6.17
C PHE A 74 4.21 19.22 -4.97
N TYR A 75 4.61 19.70 -3.80
CA TYR A 75 4.32 19.05 -2.54
C TYR A 75 2.98 19.54 -2.01
N ILE A 76 2.03 18.64 -1.89
CA ILE A 76 0.67 18.93 -1.43
C ILE A 76 0.53 18.44 -0.01
N HIS A 77 0.28 19.37 0.91
CA HIS A 77 0.06 19.10 2.32
C HIS A 77 -1.10 19.94 2.86
N ARG A 78 -1.52 19.67 4.07
CA ARG A 78 -2.53 20.50 4.75
C ARG A 78 -1.91 21.83 5.21
N LYS A 79 -2.72 22.87 5.24
CA LYS A 79 -2.28 24.21 5.72
C LYS A 79 -1.92 24.25 7.21
N ASP A 80 -2.51 23.35 7.99
CA ASP A 80 -2.31 23.22 9.43
C ASP A 80 -1.24 22.18 9.79
N ASP A 81 -0.49 21.68 8.79
CA ASP A 81 0.54 20.65 8.91
C ASP A 81 0.07 19.36 9.61
N ALA A 82 -1.25 19.17 9.75
CA ALA A 82 -1.79 17.93 10.26
C ALA A 82 -1.75 16.82 9.20
N LEU A 83 -1.79 15.56 9.66
CA LEU A 83 -1.76 14.41 8.76
C LEU A 83 -2.95 14.38 7.80
N LEU A 84 -2.67 14.05 6.57
CA LEU A 84 -3.65 13.68 5.57
C LEU A 84 -4.13 12.25 5.83
N ALA A 85 -5.43 12.01 5.71
CA ALA A 85 -6.01 10.68 5.75
C ALA A 85 -6.34 10.23 4.33
N LYS A 86 -5.47 9.43 3.72
CA LYS A 86 -5.72 8.86 2.40
C LYS A 86 -6.50 7.56 2.50
N ALA A 87 -7.49 7.38 1.63
CA ALA A 87 -8.19 6.11 1.49
C ALA A 87 -7.24 5.05 0.92
N GLY A 88 -7.20 3.89 1.53
CA GLY A 88 -6.36 2.78 1.11
C GLY A 88 -7.10 1.45 1.13
N LEU A 89 -6.51 0.47 0.49
CA LEU A 89 -6.91 -0.94 0.54
C LEU A 89 -5.73 -1.76 1.05
N CYS A 90 -6.01 -2.73 1.89
CA CYS A 90 -5.01 -3.69 2.35
C CYS A 90 -5.41 -5.11 1.98
N GLU A 91 -4.44 -6.00 1.86
CA GLU A 91 -4.67 -7.40 1.54
C GLU A 91 -3.70 -8.27 2.34
N HIS A 92 -4.15 -9.47 2.67
CA HIS A 92 -3.31 -10.54 3.19
C HIS A 92 -2.97 -11.49 2.04
N TRP A 93 -1.70 -11.58 1.72
CA TRP A 93 -1.21 -12.52 0.74
C TRP A 93 -0.23 -13.49 1.39
N MET A 94 -0.52 -14.77 1.23
CA MET A 94 0.38 -15.84 1.67
C MET A 94 1.15 -16.38 0.49
N LEU A 95 2.44 -16.58 0.67
CA LEU A 95 3.27 -17.20 -0.36
C LEU A 95 2.79 -18.62 -0.63
N PRO A 96 2.55 -18.98 -1.90
CA PRO A 96 2.27 -20.36 -2.26
C PRO A 96 3.36 -21.32 -1.78
N PRO A 97 3.01 -22.55 -1.33
CA PRO A 97 3.97 -23.51 -0.77
C PRO A 97 5.17 -23.82 -1.68
N ALA A 98 4.96 -23.84 -3.00
CA ALA A 98 6.01 -24.10 -3.99
C ALA A 98 7.08 -22.99 -4.09
N ALA A 99 6.78 -21.79 -3.64
CA ALA A 99 7.71 -20.66 -3.68
C ALA A 99 8.56 -20.52 -2.41
N LYS A 100 8.38 -21.38 -1.42
CA LYS A 100 9.14 -21.37 -0.13
C LYS A 100 10.61 -21.74 -0.27
N CYS A 101 11.06 -22.18 -1.44
CA CYS A 101 12.44 -22.64 -1.67
C CYS A 101 13.40 -21.50 -2.07
N ALA A 102 12.96 -20.29 -2.30
CA ALA A 102 13.85 -19.14 -2.52
C ALA A 102 14.04 -18.40 -1.20
N LYS A 103 15.27 -18.44 -0.68
CA LYS A 103 15.73 -17.85 0.59
C LYS A 103 15.22 -16.41 0.78
N SER A 104 14.16 -16.22 1.56
CA SER A 104 13.76 -14.95 2.11
C SER A 104 13.30 -15.19 3.55
N ARG A 105 13.93 -14.52 4.50
CA ARG A 105 13.51 -14.54 5.90
C ARG A 105 12.09 -13.99 6.01
N ARG A 106 11.17 -14.76 6.56
CA ARG A 106 9.77 -14.40 6.76
C ARG A 106 9.35 -14.63 8.18
N THR A 107 8.65 -13.67 8.71
CA THR A 107 7.94 -13.81 9.97
C THR A 107 6.74 -14.75 9.80
N ALA A 108 6.44 -15.51 10.84
CA ALA A 108 5.47 -16.62 10.83
C ALA A 108 4.00 -16.19 10.66
N ASP A 109 3.70 -14.90 10.62
CA ASP A 109 2.35 -14.33 10.57
C ASP A 109 1.85 -13.96 9.16
N GLY A 110 2.60 -14.29 8.11
CA GLY A 110 2.18 -14.05 6.72
C GLY A 110 2.12 -12.57 6.31
N THR A 111 2.42 -11.66 7.21
CA THR A 111 2.43 -10.22 6.95
C THR A 111 3.78 -9.85 6.35
N LEU A 112 3.80 -9.36 5.12
CA LEU A 112 5.01 -8.80 4.52
C LEU A 112 5.23 -7.39 5.09
N SER A 113 5.84 -7.34 6.28
CA SER A 113 6.37 -6.10 6.82
C SER A 113 7.82 -5.96 6.37
N HIS A 114 8.09 -5.17 5.35
CA HIS A 114 9.43 -4.70 5.07
C HIS A 114 9.36 -3.28 4.50
N LEU A 115 9.56 -2.32 5.40
CA LEU A 115 10.07 -1.02 5.00
C LEU A 115 11.61 -1.11 5.04
N PRO A 116 12.34 -0.65 4.03
CA PRO A 116 13.76 -0.40 4.22
C PRO A 116 13.88 0.63 5.35
N ARG A 117 14.67 0.32 6.36
CA ARG A 117 15.19 1.33 7.27
C ARG A 117 16.16 2.15 6.44
N ASP A 118 15.87 3.43 6.28
CA ASP A 118 16.91 4.40 5.95
C ASP A 118 17.79 4.51 7.19
N ASP A 119 18.85 3.72 7.22
CA ASP A 119 19.98 3.95 8.12
C ASP A 119 20.76 5.14 7.53
N THR A 120 20.23 6.34 7.70
CA THR A 120 21.01 7.56 7.55
C THR A 120 21.19 8.13 8.92
N GLU A 121 22.10 7.53 9.68
CA GLU A 121 22.85 8.23 10.70
C GLU A 121 24.04 8.93 10.03
N ALA A 122 24.03 10.22 10.06
CA ALA A 122 25.23 11.06 10.17
C ALA A 122 24.82 12.41 10.73
#